data_67a64427810327d294fead94e83559cf
#
_entry.id   67a64427810327d294fead94e83559cf
#
_cell.length_a   1.000
_cell.length_b   1.000
_cell.length_c   1.000
_cell.angle_alpha   90.00
_cell.angle_beta   90.00
_cell.angle_gamma   90.00
#
_symmetry.space_group_name_H-M   'P 1'
#
loop_
_entity.id
_entity.type
_entity.pdbx_description
1 polymer ?
#
loop_
_entity_poly.entity_id
_entity_poly.type
_entity_poly.pdbx_seq_one_letter_code
_entity_poly.pdbx_strand_id
1 'polypeptide(L)'
;MPAFVSHYARAFADVVTSAKLDTAAIDRQLGDFLATWDGSRELREVFANPAIPAAQKIAILDKMNAKLGMAKETRNLLAVLIKNDRIAHVHEVVAAYRTELQARQGIRQAEIVTARELSEQERNSLLAGVGQLAGARVQASFRLDKSILGGTVVRIGSTVYDGSVRGRLERLREELAAG
;
A
#
# COMPACT_ATOMS: atom_id res chain seq x y z
N MET A 1 -2.15 -12.00 5.74
CA MET A 1 -3.30 -11.13 5.37
C MET A 1 -4.50 -12.04 5.13
N PRO A 2 -5.67 -11.83 5.76
CA PRO A 2 -6.85 -12.65 5.54
C PRO A 2 -7.35 -12.57 4.09
N ALA A 3 -7.80 -13.69 3.50
CA ALA A 3 -8.21 -13.74 2.09
C ALA A 3 -9.32 -12.74 1.72
N PHE A 4 -10.23 -12.45 2.66
CA PHE A 4 -11.30 -11.49 2.43
C PHE A 4 -10.80 -10.05 2.21
N VAL A 5 -9.68 -9.66 2.83
CA VAL A 5 -9.11 -8.31 2.68
C VAL A 5 -8.78 -8.05 1.20
N SER A 6 -8.12 -8.99 0.54
CA SER A 6 -7.79 -8.88 -0.89
C SER A 6 -9.06 -8.86 -1.77
N HIS A 7 -10.12 -9.58 -1.36
CA HIS A 7 -11.40 -9.56 -2.08
C HIS A 7 -12.06 -8.18 -2.07
N TYR A 8 -12.18 -7.55 -0.88
CA TYR A 8 -12.75 -6.20 -0.77
C TYR A 8 -11.90 -5.16 -1.49
N ALA A 9 -10.59 -5.23 -1.32
CA ALA A 9 -9.64 -4.32 -1.97
C ALA A 9 -9.77 -4.37 -3.50
N ARG A 10 -9.79 -5.57 -4.08
CA ARG A 10 -9.92 -5.79 -5.52
C ARG A 10 -11.27 -5.32 -6.04
N ALA A 11 -12.37 -5.72 -5.37
CA ALA A 11 -13.72 -5.30 -5.75
C ALA A 11 -13.89 -3.78 -5.72
N PHE A 12 -13.33 -3.11 -4.71
CA PHE A 12 -13.37 -1.66 -4.63
C PHE A 12 -12.51 -0.99 -5.71
N ALA A 13 -11.33 -1.53 -5.99
CA ALA A 13 -10.50 -1.05 -7.10
C ALA A 13 -11.20 -1.22 -8.46
N ASP A 14 -11.97 -2.31 -8.65
CA ASP A 14 -12.80 -2.50 -9.84
C ASP A 14 -13.86 -1.39 -9.98
N VAL A 15 -14.57 -1.08 -8.89
CA VAL A 15 -15.59 -0.01 -8.87
C VAL A 15 -14.95 1.35 -9.20
N VAL A 16 -13.85 1.70 -8.53
CA VAL A 16 -13.16 2.99 -8.72
C VAL A 16 -12.67 3.13 -10.16
N THR A 17 -12.10 2.06 -10.74
CA THR A 17 -11.56 2.07 -12.09
C THR A 17 -12.67 2.12 -13.15
N SER A 18 -13.71 1.28 -13.01
CA SER A 18 -14.81 1.20 -13.98
C SER A 18 -15.68 2.46 -13.98
N ALA A 19 -15.90 3.06 -12.82
CA ALA A 19 -16.60 4.32 -12.69
C ALA A 19 -15.73 5.55 -13.00
N LYS A 20 -14.43 5.36 -13.32
CA LYS A 20 -13.45 6.42 -13.61
C LYS A 20 -13.43 7.51 -12.53
N LEU A 21 -13.52 7.11 -11.27
CA LEU A 21 -13.51 8.03 -10.13
C LEU A 21 -12.12 8.65 -9.93
N ASP A 22 -12.11 9.86 -9.36
CA ASP A 22 -10.86 10.49 -8.94
C ASP A 22 -10.21 9.70 -7.79
N THR A 23 -9.18 8.94 -8.11
CA THR A 23 -8.45 8.09 -7.16
C THR A 23 -7.82 8.89 -6.03
N ALA A 24 -7.38 10.13 -6.28
CA ALA A 24 -6.82 11.00 -5.26
C ALA A 24 -7.88 11.50 -4.28
N ALA A 25 -9.09 11.81 -4.78
CA ALA A 25 -10.22 12.17 -3.93
C ALA A 25 -10.66 10.99 -3.06
N ILE A 26 -10.77 9.79 -3.63
CA ILE A 26 -11.12 8.56 -2.89
C ILE A 26 -10.07 8.27 -1.80
N ASP A 27 -8.77 8.40 -2.11
CA ASP A 27 -7.71 8.16 -1.14
C ASP A 27 -7.75 9.14 0.03
N ARG A 28 -8.01 10.43 -0.24
CA ARG A 28 -8.21 11.43 0.82
C ARG A 28 -9.41 11.08 1.71
N GLN A 29 -10.55 10.74 1.12
CA GLN A 29 -11.76 10.38 1.87
C GLN A 29 -11.54 9.15 2.77
N LEU A 30 -10.84 8.14 2.27
CA LEU A 30 -10.46 6.98 3.07
C LEU A 30 -9.49 7.38 4.20
N GLY A 31 -8.54 8.28 3.92
CA GLY A 31 -7.62 8.83 4.92
C GLY A 31 -8.36 9.58 6.03
N ASP A 32 -9.31 10.44 5.69
CA ASP A 32 -10.12 11.21 6.64
C ASP A 32 -10.98 10.29 7.52
N PHE A 33 -11.54 9.22 6.92
CA PHE A 33 -12.25 8.21 7.67
C PHE A 33 -11.32 7.47 8.64
N LEU A 34 -10.14 7.04 8.18
CA LEU A 34 -9.16 6.35 9.04
C LEU A 34 -8.68 7.24 10.18
N ALA A 35 -8.43 8.53 9.93
CA ALA A 35 -8.06 9.47 10.97
C ALA A 35 -9.16 9.61 12.05
N THR A 36 -10.43 9.65 11.62
CA THR A 36 -11.59 9.68 12.54
C THR A 36 -11.71 8.36 13.32
N TRP A 37 -11.50 7.23 12.64
CA TRP A 37 -11.49 5.90 13.24
C TRP A 37 -10.41 5.74 14.30
N ASP A 38 -9.20 6.21 14.04
CA ASP A 38 -8.08 6.12 14.98
C ASP A 38 -8.24 7.10 16.14
N GLY A 39 -8.83 8.26 15.88
CA GLY A 39 -9.03 9.31 16.87
C GLY A 39 -10.13 9.03 17.91
N SER A 40 -11.07 8.09 17.64
CA SER A 40 -12.16 7.80 18.58
C SER A 40 -12.19 6.34 18.98
N ARG A 41 -11.90 6.10 20.25
CA ARG A 41 -12.02 4.78 20.89
C ARG A 41 -13.49 4.34 20.96
N GLU A 42 -14.37 5.26 21.30
CA GLU A 42 -15.81 5.01 21.43
C GLU A 42 -16.39 4.57 20.08
N LEU A 43 -15.93 5.18 18.99
CA LEU A 43 -16.35 4.80 17.64
C LEU A 43 -15.97 3.33 17.37
N ARG A 44 -14.74 2.94 17.65
CA ARG A 44 -14.28 1.57 17.46
C ARG A 44 -15.05 0.57 18.32
N GLU A 45 -15.31 0.91 19.59
CA GLU A 45 -16.09 0.08 20.51
C GLU A 45 -17.53 -0.14 20.01
N VAL A 46 -18.19 0.92 19.54
CA VAL A 46 -19.55 0.83 18.97
C VAL A 46 -19.57 -0.06 17.74
N PHE A 47 -18.62 0.11 16.83
CA PHE A 47 -18.58 -0.69 15.61
C PHE A 47 -18.14 -2.14 15.84
N ALA A 48 -17.32 -2.41 16.86
CA ALA A 48 -16.91 -3.76 17.25
C ALA A 48 -17.98 -4.50 18.05
N ASN A 49 -18.95 -3.81 18.65
CA ASN A 49 -19.95 -4.40 19.52
C ASN A 49 -20.97 -5.24 18.70
N PRO A 50 -21.03 -6.57 18.89
CA PRO A 50 -21.95 -7.43 18.15
C PRO A 50 -23.42 -7.25 18.56
N ALA A 51 -23.67 -6.66 19.75
CA ALA A 51 -25.03 -6.38 20.24
C ALA A 51 -25.70 -5.22 19.47
N ILE A 52 -24.92 -4.39 18.78
CA ILE A 52 -25.46 -3.26 18.00
C ILE A 52 -25.75 -3.73 16.57
N PRO A 53 -27.02 -3.65 16.11
CA PRO A 53 -27.39 -4.06 14.77
C PRO A 53 -26.66 -3.27 13.68
N ALA A 54 -26.30 -3.93 12.57
CA ALA A 54 -25.58 -3.32 11.46
C ALA A 54 -26.30 -2.05 10.91
N ALA A 55 -27.64 -2.03 10.93
CA ALA A 55 -28.40 -0.87 10.51
C ALA A 55 -28.12 0.38 11.36
N GLN A 56 -27.96 0.24 12.68
CA GLN A 56 -27.61 1.34 13.56
C GLN A 56 -26.16 1.82 13.33
N LYS A 57 -25.24 0.89 13.13
CA LYS A 57 -23.83 1.21 12.77
C LYS A 57 -23.77 1.97 11.46
N ILE A 58 -24.55 1.55 10.45
CA ILE A 58 -24.63 2.24 9.15
C ILE A 58 -25.24 3.64 9.31
N ALA A 59 -26.25 3.83 10.17
CA ALA A 59 -26.81 5.15 10.45
C ALA A 59 -25.77 6.11 11.08
N ILE A 60 -24.86 5.59 11.91
CA ILE A 60 -23.73 6.36 12.43
C ILE A 60 -22.76 6.74 11.30
N LEU A 61 -22.41 5.78 10.42
CA LEU A 61 -21.60 6.04 9.24
C LEU A 61 -22.22 7.14 8.35
N ASP A 62 -23.54 7.12 8.17
CA ASP A 62 -24.24 8.13 7.35
C ASP A 62 -24.19 9.53 7.99
N LYS A 63 -24.28 9.63 9.31
CA LYS A 63 -24.07 10.89 10.05
C LYS A 63 -22.64 11.40 9.92
N MET A 64 -21.65 10.50 9.96
CA MET A 64 -20.27 10.85 9.71
C MET A 64 -20.06 11.30 8.28
N ASN A 65 -20.67 10.60 7.32
CA ASN A 65 -20.58 10.94 5.90
C ASN A 65 -21.14 12.33 5.60
N ALA A 66 -22.18 12.76 6.28
CA ALA A 66 -22.72 14.12 6.16
C ALA A 66 -21.70 15.21 6.50
N LYS A 67 -20.68 14.89 7.32
CA LYS A 67 -19.58 15.80 7.68
C LYS A 67 -18.34 15.60 6.79
N LEU A 68 -18.02 14.36 6.44
CA LEU A 68 -16.82 14.01 5.70
C LEU A 68 -16.98 14.17 4.18
N GLY A 69 -18.24 14.21 3.67
CA GLY A 69 -18.50 14.38 2.24
C GLY A 69 -17.95 13.27 1.35
N MET A 70 -17.93 12.02 1.86
CA MET A 70 -17.41 10.89 1.10
C MET A 70 -18.28 10.57 -0.12
N ALA A 71 -17.66 10.13 -1.20
CA ALA A 71 -18.35 9.60 -2.37
C ALA A 71 -19.21 8.37 -1.99
N LYS A 72 -20.25 8.15 -2.76
CA LYS A 72 -21.16 7.01 -2.57
C LYS A 72 -20.44 5.67 -2.52
N GLU A 73 -19.44 5.51 -3.35
CA GLU A 73 -18.64 4.28 -3.47
C GLU A 73 -17.80 4.04 -2.22
N THR A 74 -17.14 5.08 -1.70
CA THR A 74 -16.37 5.02 -0.44
C THR A 74 -17.28 4.68 0.74
N ARG A 75 -18.41 5.38 0.85
CA ARG A 75 -19.42 5.09 1.87
C ARG A 75 -19.94 3.65 1.76
N ASN A 76 -20.20 3.16 0.54
CA ASN A 76 -20.71 1.80 0.32
C ASN A 76 -19.69 0.74 0.70
N LEU A 77 -18.39 0.94 0.41
CA LEU A 77 -17.33 0.03 0.90
C LEU A 77 -17.39 -0.12 2.42
N LEU A 78 -17.43 1.00 3.13
CA LEU A 78 -17.48 1.01 4.60
C LEU A 78 -18.76 0.34 5.12
N ALA A 79 -19.90 0.60 4.49
CA ALA A 79 -21.18 -0.02 4.84
C ALA A 79 -21.15 -1.56 4.65
N VAL A 80 -20.51 -2.03 3.58
CA VAL A 80 -20.34 -3.48 3.34
C VAL A 80 -19.42 -4.11 4.38
N LEU A 81 -18.33 -3.44 4.77
CA LEU A 81 -17.46 -3.91 5.86
C LEU A 81 -18.20 -3.98 7.19
N ILE A 82 -19.05 -3.00 7.51
CA ILE A 82 -19.89 -2.98 8.71
C ILE A 82 -20.89 -4.13 8.67
N LYS A 83 -21.60 -4.30 7.55
CA LYS A 83 -22.63 -5.35 7.41
C LYS A 83 -22.08 -6.77 7.60
N ASN A 84 -20.80 -6.98 7.28
CA ASN A 84 -20.13 -8.27 7.40
C ASN A 84 -19.24 -8.36 8.66
N ASP A 85 -19.36 -7.44 9.62
CA ASP A 85 -18.57 -7.37 10.86
C ASP A 85 -17.04 -7.37 10.61
N ARG A 86 -16.61 -6.72 9.51
CA ARG A 86 -15.20 -6.65 9.07
C ARG A 86 -14.60 -5.25 9.13
N ILE A 87 -15.33 -4.29 9.71
CA ILE A 87 -14.89 -2.90 9.80
C ILE A 87 -13.60 -2.75 10.63
N ALA A 88 -13.33 -3.64 11.58
CA ALA A 88 -12.09 -3.67 12.35
C ALA A 88 -10.83 -3.82 11.47
N HIS A 89 -10.98 -4.40 10.28
CA HIS A 89 -9.90 -4.59 9.30
C HIS A 89 -9.83 -3.47 8.24
N VAL A 90 -10.47 -2.33 8.48
CA VAL A 90 -10.54 -1.23 7.50
C VAL A 90 -9.15 -0.76 7.06
N HIS A 91 -8.17 -0.68 7.97
CA HIS A 91 -6.78 -0.33 7.65
C HIS A 91 -6.15 -1.31 6.65
N GLU A 92 -6.33 -2.60 6.89
CA GLU A 92 -5.80 -3.65 6.01
C GLU A 92 -6.45 -3.59 4.62
N VAL A 93 -7.77 -3.37 4.57
CA VAL A 93 -8.52 -3.26 3.31
C VAL A 93 -8.07 -2.02 2.52
N VAL A 94 -7.92 -0.88 3.17
CA VAL A 94 -7.45 0.36 2.51
C VAL A 94 -6.01 0.22 2.02
N ALA A 95 -5.11 -0.38 2.81
CA ALA A 95 -3.73 -0.65 2.39
C ALA A 95 -3.68 -1.59 1.17
N ALA A 96 -4.46 -2.66 1.19
CA ALA A 96 -4.57 -3.60 0.07
C ALA A 96 -5.18 -2.94 -1.17
N TYR A 97 -6.18 -2.07 -1.02
CA TYR A 97 -6.76 -1.28 -2.11
C TYR A 97 -5.73 -0.38 -2.77
N ARG A 98 -4.93 0.35 -1.98
CA ARG A 98 -3.85 1.21 -2.50
C ARG A 98 -2.86 0.40 -3.32
N THR A 99 -2.45 -0.76 -2.82
CA THR A 99 -1.53 -1.67 -3.53
C THR A 99 -2.13 -2.18 -4.84
N GLU A 100 -3.39 -2.59 -4.83
CA GLU A 100 -4.11 -3.06 -6.01
C GLU A 100 -4.25 -1.96 -7.08
N LEU A 101 -4.58 -0.74 -6.65
CA LEU A 101 -4.72 0.41 -7.54
C LEU A 101 -3.39 0.77 -8.22
N GLN A 102 -2.29 0.77 -7.46
CA GLN A 102 -0.95 1.00 -7.98
C GLN A 102 -0.54 -0.06 -9.01
N ALA A 103 -0.84 -1.33 -8.72
CA ALA A 103 -0.58 -2.43 -9.66
C ALA A 103 -1.34 -2.24 -10.99
N ARG A 104 -2.60 -1.78 -10.96
CA ARG A 104 -3.42 -1.49 -12.14
C ARG A 104 -2.93 -0.29 -12.94
N GLN A 105 -2.36 0.70 -12.25
CA GLN A 105 -1.73 1.86 -12.88
C GLN A 105 -0.35 1.55 -13.48
N GLY A 106 0.08 0.29 -13.42
CA GLY A 106 1.41 -0.14 -13.87
C GLY A 106 2.54 0.40 -12.98
N ILE A 107 2.22 0.83 -11.76
CA ILE A 107 3.22 1.27 -10.78
C ILE A 107 3.72 0.05 -10.02
N ARG A 108 5.02 -0.23 -10.11
CA ARG A 108 5.68 -1.29 -9.35
C ARG A 108 6.33 -0.73 -8.09
N GLN A 109 6.12 -1.41 -6.98
CA GLN A 109 6.83 -1.12 -5.74
C GLN A 109 8.25 -1.65 -5.84
N ALA A 110 9.25 -0.82 -5.50
CA ALA A 110 10.64 -1.23 -5.37
C ALA A 110 11.18 -0.87 -3.99
N GLU A 111 11.94 -1.77 -3.40
CA GLU A 111 12.77 -1.48 -2.25
C GLU A 111 14.21 -1.31 -2.74
N ILE A 112 14.81 -0.17 -2.46
CA ILE A 112 16.19 0.15 -2.85
C ILE A 112 17.03 0.25 -1.58
N VAL A 113 17.98 -0.67 -1.43
CA VAL A 113 18.93 -0.68 -0.33
C VAL A 113 20.24 -0.07 -0.79
N THR A 114 20.78 0.88 -0.03
CA THR A 114 22.03 1.59 -0.35
C THR A 114 22.99 1.54 0.81
N ALA A 115 24.29 1.52 0.52
CA ALA A 115 25.33 1.52 1.56
C ALA A 115 25.53 2.90 2.21
N ARG A 116 25.11 3.97 1.55
CA ARG A 116 25.19 5.35 2.02
C ARG A 116 23.94 6.13 1.69
N GLU A 117 23.76 7.24 2.34
CA GLU A 117 22.70 8.20 1.95
C GLU A 117 22.97 8.73 0.53
N LEU A 118 21.90 8.85 -0.23
CA LEU A 118 21.93 9.37 -1.59
C LEU A 118 21.40 10.81 -1.59
N SER A 119 22.04 11.66 -2.39
CA SER A 119 21.50 12.96 -2.75
C SER A 119 20.21 12.82 -3.56
N GLU A 120 19.39 13.87 -3.65
CA GLU A 120 18.16 13.85 -4.47
C GLU A 120 18.45 13.55 -5.94
N GLN A 121 19.53 14.06 -6.47
CA GLN A 121 19.93 13.83 -7.87
C GLN A 121 20.28 12.35 -8.10
N GLU A 122 21.02 11.72 -7.17
CA GLU A 122 21.34 10.30 -7.25
C GLU A 122 20.08 9.42 -7.11
N ARG A 123 19.16 9.79 -6.20
CA ARG A 123 17.88 9.09 -6.06
C ARG A 123 17.07 9.13 -7.36
N ASN A 124 16.95 10.30 -7.98
CA ASN A 124 16.22 10.48 -9.22
C ASN A 124 16.85 9.68 -10.37
N SER A 125 18.17 9.69 -10.50
CA SER A 125 18.89 8.91 -11.50
C SER A 125 18.69 7.40 -11.29
N LEU A 126 18.71 6.95 -10.03
CA LEU A 126 18.50 5.56 -9.69
C LEU A 126 17.05 5.13 -9.99
N LEU A 127 16.07 5.97 -9.64
CA LEU A 127 14.65 5.72 -9.96
C LEU A 127 14.40 5.60 -11.46
N ALA A 128 15.03 6.45 -12.27
CA ALA A 128 14.94 6.38 -13.72
C ALA A 128 15.50 5.05 -14.26
N GLY A 129 16.67 4.62 -13.78
CA GLY A 129 17.27 3.33 -14.14
C GLY A 129 16.42 2.14 -13.72
N VAL A 130 15.88 2.16 -12.48
CA VAL A 130 15.00 1.10 -11.97
C VAL A 130 13.69 1.06 -12.76
N GLY A 131 13.14 2.21 -13.16
CA GLY A 131 11.97 2.29 -14.03
C GLY A 131 12.19 1.64 -15.40
N GLN A 132 13.36 1.85 -16.00
CA GLN A 132 13.74 1.18 -17.24
C GLN A 132 13.86 -0.33 -17.08
N LEU A 133 14.51 -0.80 -16.01
CA LEU A 133 14.63 -2.23 -15.68
C LEU A 133 13.28 -2.89 -15.43
N ALA A 134 12.35 -2.18 -14.78
CA ALA A 134 11.02 -2.66 -14.47
C ALA A 134 10.06 -2.64 -15.67
N GLY A 135 10.37 -1.87 -16.71
CA GLY A 135 9.45 -1.59 -17.83
C GLY A 135 8.15 -0.90 -17.39
N ALA A 136 8.18 -0.19 -16.26
CA ALA A 136 7.01 0.38 -15.61
C ALA A 136 7.40 1.59 -14.75
N ARG A 137 6.41 2.41 -14.37
CA ARG A 137 6.63 3.42 -13.31
C ARG A 137 6.94 2.71 -12.00
N VAL A 138 7.93 3.21 -11.27
CA VAL A 138 8.36 2.62 -10.00
C VAL A 138 8.15 3.62 -8.88
N GLN A 139 7.51 3.16 -7.81
CA GLN A 139 7.49 3.84 -6.52
C GLN A 139 8.49 3.13 -5.62
N ALA A 140 9.58 3.82 -5.26
CA ALA A 140 10.65 3.23 -4.49
C ALA A 140 10.66 3.71 -3.03
N SER A 141 10.90 2.78 -2.13
CA SER A 141 11.35 3.06 -0.77
C SER A 141 12.87 2.88 -0.69
N PHE A 142 13.53 3.78 0.02
CA PHE A 142 14.99 3.73 0.21
C PHE A 142 15.30 3.29 1.63
N ARG A 143 16.21 2.31 1.75
CA ARG A 143 16.73 1.83 3.03
C ARG A 143 18.24 1.90 3.03
N LEU A 144 18.82 2.43 4.12
CA LEU A 144 20.25 2.44 4.34
C LEU A 144 20.68 1.13 5.00
N ASP A 145 21.66 0.47 4.40
CA ASP A 145 22.28 -0.73 4.97
C ASP A 145 23.79 -0.76 4.63
N LYS A 146 24.61 -0.42 5.61
CA LYS A 146 26.06 -0.37 5.45
C LYS A 146 26.69 -1.75 5.26
N SER A 147 25.98 -2.84 5.58
CA SER A 147 26.49 -4.21 5.47
C SER A 147 26.73 -4.66 4.02
N ILE A 148 26.13 -3.99 3.04
CA ILE A 148 26.36 -4.28 1.59
C ILE A 148 27.70 -3.75 1.09
N LEU A 149 28.46 -3.02 1.94
CA LEU A 149 29.79 -2.41 1.70
C LEU A 149 29.81 -1.32 0.63
N GLY A 150 28.93 -1.35 -0.37
CA GLY A 150 28.82 -0.40 -1.47
C GLY A 150 27.86 -0.86 -2.55
N GLY A 151 27.50 0.03 -3.48
CA GLY A 151 26.51 -0.26 -4.52
C GLY A 151 25.07 -0.20 -4.02
N THR A 152 24.17 -0.87 -4.72
CA THR A 152 22.75 -0.89 -4.45
C THR A 152 22.16 -2.27 -4.64
N VAL A 153 21.18 -2.63 -3.81
CA VAL A 153 20.32 -3.80 -4.01
C VAL A 153 18.91 -3.29 -4.29
N VAL A 154 18.33 -3.69 -5.41
CA VAL A 154 16.99 -3.30 -5.84
C VAL A 154 16.09 -4.53 -5.82
N ARG A 155 14.99 -4.47 -5.08
CA ARG A 155 13.97 -5.50 -5.04
C ARG A 155 12.68 -4.98 -5.68
N ILE A 156 12.20 -5.67 -6.71
CA ILE A 156 10.94 -5.35 -7.41
C ILE A 156 10.05 -6.58 -7.35
N GLY A 157 9.05 -6.57 -6.47
CA GLY A 157 8.24 -7.76 -6.20
C GLY A 157 9.09 -8.95 -5.71
N SER A 158 9.11 -10.06 -6.44
CA SER A 158 9.93 -11.24 -6.13
C SER A 158 11.33 -11.22 -6.74
N THR A 159 11.63 -10.26 -7.60
CA THR A 159 12.93 -10.16 -8.31
C THR A 159 13.89 -9.27 -7.53
N VAL A 160 15.11 -9.76 -7.31
CA VAL A 160 16.19 -9.02 -6.65
C VAL A 160 17.32 -8.78 -7.64
N TYR A 161 17.68 -7.51 -7.80
CA TYR A 161 18.84 -7.08 -8.58
C TYR A 161 19.92 -6.65 -7.59
N ASP A 162 20.91 -7.51 -7.38
CA ASP A 162 22.02 -7.26 -6.46
C ASP A 162 23.22 -6.69 -7.21
N GLY A 163 23.41 -5.37 -7.09
CA GLY A 163 24.57 -4.62 -7.55
C GLY A 163 25.54 -4.25 -6.44
N SER A 164 25.45 -4.88 -5.27
CA SER A 164 26.31 -4.59 -4.14
C SER A 164 27.77 -5.08 -4.35
N VAL A 165 28.69 -4.39 -3.71
CA VAL A 165 30.11 -4.81 -3.68
C VAL A 165 30.23 -6.16 -2.97
N ARG A 166 29.47 -6.37 -1.90
CA ARG A 166 29.44 -7.63 -1.18
C ARG A 166 29.01 -8.79 -2.07
N GLY A 167 27.93 -8.66 -2.80
CA GLY A 167 27.43 -9.70 -3.71
C GLY A 167 28.41 -10.00 -4.86
N ARG A 168 29.19 -8.99 -5.32
CA ARG A 168 30.27 -9.20 -6.31
C ARG A 168 31.43 -9.98 -5.72
N LEU A 169 31.84 -9.67 -4.49
CA LEU A 169 32.92 -10.37 -3.80
C LEU A 169 32.56 -11.83 -3.48
N GLU A 170 31.32 -12.09 -3.07
CA GLU A 170 30.84 -13.45 -2.81
C GLU A 170 30.87 -14.30 -4.10
N ARG A 171 30.36 -13.78 -5.21
CA ARG A 171 30.42 -14.46 -6.54
C ARG A 171 31.85 -14.73 -6.97
N LEU A 172 32.75 -13.75 -6.84
CA LEU A 172 34.16 -13.93 -7.20
C LEU A 172 34.81 -15.01 -6.36
N ARG A 173 34.51 -15.08 -5.04
CA ARG A 173 34.97 -16.11 -4.14
C ARG A 173 34.50 -17.52 -4.55
N GLU A 174 33.22 -17.64 -4.93
CA GLU A 174 32.65 -18.91 -5.41
C GLU A 174 33.29 -19.36 -6.72
N GLU A 175 33.51 -18.45 -7.66
CA GLU A 175 34.23 -18.74 -8.93
C GLU A 175 35.66 -19.22 -8.69
N LEU A 176 36.39 -18.60 -7.76
CA LEU A 176 37.77 -18.99 -7.41
C LEU A 176 37.81 -20.31 -6.62
N ALA A 177 36.75 -20.68 -5.90
CA ALA A 177 36.70 -21.94 -5.15
C ALA A 177 36.23 -23.14 -6.02
N ALA A 178 35.62 -22.88 -7.18
CA ALA A 178 35.12 -23.89 -8.10
C ALA A 178 36.12 -24.28 -9.21
N GLY A 179 37.27 -23.56 -9.34
CA GLY A 179 38.35 -23.85 -10.27
C GLY A 179 39.55 -24.48 -9.58
#